data_97b2c81c56bc60c5b54b332f78389d82
#
_entry.id   97b2c81c56bc60c5b54b332f78389d82
#
_cell.length_a   1.000
_cell.length_b   1.000
_cell.length_c   1.000
_cell.angle_alpha   90.00
_cell.angle_beta   90.00
_cell.angle_gamma   90.00
#
_symmetry.space_group_name_H-M   'P 1'
#
loop_
_entity.id
_entity.type
_entity.pdbx_description
1 polymer ?
#
loop_
_entity_poly.entity_id
_entity_poly.type
_entity_poly.pdbx_seq_one_letter_code
_entity_poly.pdbx_strand_id
1 'polypeptide(L)'
;RDGHEGLRALTPPEPRRGLALIDPSYEVKKEYLTAALLALEVFGRWREGVVMLWYPLLPDGRHDELAGPIEAVSPEGLIRDEALFADPPARGMYGSGLMILNAPYGAAEALEEARAICAPVFSETRAVA
;
A
#
# COMPACT_ATOMS: atom_id res chain seq x y z
N ARG A 1 19.16 -11.93 2.00
CA ARG A 1 18.96 -10.78 2.90
C ARG A 1 17.47 -10.53 3.01
N ASP A 2 17.00 -10.28 4.21
CA ASP A 2 15.62 -9.91 4.46
C ASP A 2 15.28 -8.58 3.74
N GLY A 3 14.12 -8.53 3.06
CA GLY A 3 13.71 -7.34 2.28
C GLY A 3 13.48 -6.11 3.17
N HIS A 4 13.00 -6.30 4.38
CA HIS A 4 12.80 -5.22 5.36
C HIS A 4 14.13 -4.61 5.81
N GLU A 5 15.13 -5.45 6.10
CA GLU A 5 16.49 -4.98 6.41
C GLU A 5 17.14 -4.31 5.21
N GLY A 6 16.93 -4.87 4.01
CA GLY A 6 17.41 -4.31 2.76
C GLY A 6 16.88 -2.91 2.52
N LEU A 7 15.57 -2.72 2.66
CA LEU A 7 14.93 -1.41 2.46
C LEU A 7 15.44 -0.37 3.46
N ARG A 8 15.58 -0.74 4.74
CA ARG A 8 16.18 0.15 5.75
C ARG A 8 17.61 0.56 5.42
N ALA A 9 18.40 -0.37 4.89
CA ALA A 9 19.81 -0.11 4.56
C ALA A 9 19.98 0.75 3.30
N LEU A 10 19.01 0.69 2.36
CA LEU A 10 19.08 1.37 1.06
C LEU A 10 18.32 2.70 1.03
N THR A 11 17.63 3.07 2.10
CA THR A 11 16.87 4.33 2.15
C THR A 11 17.43 5.31 3.17
N PRO A 12 17.58 6.60 2.84
CA PRO A 12 17.34 7.19 1.51
C PRO A 12 18.42 6.81 0.49
N PRO A 13 18.04 6.58 -0.77
CA PRO A 13 19.02 6.29 -1.85
C PRO A 13 19.67 7.56 -2.37
N GLU A 14 20.70 7.34 -3.20
CA GLU A 14 21.20 8.37 -4.10
C GLU A 14 20.98 7.90 -5.56
N PRO A 15 20.22 8.66 -6.35
CA PRO A 15 19.56 9.96 -6.08
C PRO A 15 18.38 9.84 -5.09
N ARG A 16 18.04 10.94 -4.42
CA ARG A 16 17.03 10.95 -3.33
C ARG A 16 15.59 10.75 -3.78
N ARG A 17 15.29 10.89 -5.06
CA ARG A 17 13.97 10.60 -5.62
C ARG A 17 13.86 9.14 -6.02
N GLY A 18 12.75 8.51 -5.67
CA GLY A 18 12.49 7.12 -6.02
C GLY A 18 11.20 6.60 -5.40
N LEU A 19 10.96 5.33 -5.62
CA LEU A 19 9.80 4.62 -5.10
C LEU A 19 10.26 3.34 -4.39
N ALA A 20 9.71 3.11 -3.22
CA ALA A 20 9.81 1.84 -2.51
C ALA A 20 8.46 1.13 -2.56
N LEU A 21 8.42 -0.07 -3.14
CA LEU A 21 7.27 -0.97 -3.07
C LEU A 21 7.49 -2.00 -1.97
N ILE A 22 6.54 -2.06 -1.04
CA ILE A 22 6.49 -3.04 0.05
C ILE A 22 5.34 -4.00 -0.25
N ASP A 23 5.69 -5.24 -0.53
CA ASP A 23 4.77 -6.30 -0.96
C ASP A 23 5.15 -7.62 -0.26
N PRO A 24 4.86 -7.76 1.06
CA PRO A 24 5.10 -9.00 1.78
C PRO A 24 4.08 -10.07 1.39
N SER A 25 4.36 -11.32 1.74
CA SER A 25 3.46 -12.45 1.42
C SER A 25 2.16 -12.46 2.22
N TYR A 26 2.15 -11.79 3.38
CA TYR A 26 1.04 -11.78 4.34
C TYR A 26 0.62 -13.16 4.85
N GLU A 27 1.46 -14.15 4.72
CA GLU A 27 1.21 -15.50 5.27
C GLU A 27 1.25 -15.52 6.80
N VAL A 28 2.10 -14.65 7.37
CA VAL A 28 2.22 -14.49 8.82
C VAL A 28 1.42 -13.28 9.27
N LYS A 29 0.54 -13.49 10.25
CA LYS A 29 -0.37 -12.45 10.76
C LYS A 29 0.32 -11.15 11.19
N LYS A 30 1.56 -11.24 11.68
CA LYS A 30 2.36 -10.09 12.10
C LYS A 30 2.83 -9.20 10.95
N GLU A 31 2.78 -9.68 9.71
CA GLU A 31 3.29 -8.95 8.54
C GLU A 31 2.51 -7.68 8.26
N TYR A 32 1.20 -7.64 8.54
CA TYR A 32 0.39 -6.43 8.37
C TYR A 32 0.93 -5.25 9.19
N LEU A 33 1.08 -5.44 10.48
CA LEU A 33 1.62 -4.39 11.36
C LEU A 33 3.09 -4.11 11.05
N THR A 34 3.89 -5.14 10.79
CA THR A 34 5.32 -4.99 10.47
C THR A 34 5.52 -4.18 9.19
N ALA A 35 4.71 -4.44 8.15
CA ALA A 35 4.75 -3.70 6.90
C ALA A 35 4.36 -2.22 7.09
N ALA A 36 3.32 -1.95 7.88
CA ALA A 36 2.90 -0.59 8.21
C ALA A 36 4.01 0.19 8.94
N LEU A 37 4.61 -0.41 9.95
CA LEU A 37 5.70 0.22 10.70
C LEU A 37 6.94 0.46 9.83
N LEU A 38 7.28 -0.48 8.94
CA LEU A 38 8.35 -0.30 7.97
C LEU A 38 8.06 0.87 7.02
N ALA A 39 6.84 0.94 6.48
CA ALA A 39 6.44 2.04 5.59
C ALA A 39 6.58 3.40 6.28
N LEU A 40 6.11 3.52 7.52
CA LEU A 40 6.23 4.75 8.32
C LEU A 40 7.69 5.10 8.64
N GLU A 41 8.50 4.11 8.98
CA GLU A 41 9.94 4.30 9.23
C GLU A 41 10.65 4.83 7.99
N VAL A 42 10.42 4.19 6.83
CA VAL A 42 11.03 4.59 5.55
C VAL A 42 10.57 5.98 5.16
N PHE A 43 9.27 6.27 5.24
CA PHE A 43 8.70 7.59 4.97
C PHE A 43 9.32 8.68 5.87
N GLY A 44 9.49 8.41 7.17
CA GLY A 44 10.08 9.36 8.11
C GLY A 44 11.54 9.70 7.81
N ARG A 45 12.29 8.76 7.25
CA ARG A 45 13.72 8.92 6.90
C ARG A 45 13.94 9.45 5.48
N TRP A 46 12.99 9.25 4.61
CA TRP A 46 13.11 9.53 3.17
C TRP A 46 11.94 10.35 2.66
N ARG A 47 11.96 11.65 2.96
CA ARG A 47 10.88 12.59 2.67
C ARG A 47 10.61 12.82 1.19
N GLU A 48 11.61 12.64 0.34
CA GLU A 48 11.52 12.81 -1.11
C GLU A 48 11.06 11.54 -1.84
N GLY A 49 11.03 10.42 -1.12
CA GLY A 49 10.63 9.13 -1.67
C GLY A 49 9.13 8.91 -1.62
N VAL A 50 8.64 8.11 -2.56
CA VAL A 50 7.28 7.58 -2.52
C VAL A 50 7.33 6.19 -1.91
N VAL A 51 6.51 5.93 -0.89
CA VAL A 51 6.39 4.59 -0.30
C VAL A 51 5.03 4.02 -0.68
N MET A 52 5.05 2.93 -1.41
CA MET A 52 3.85 2.20 -1.84
C MET A 52 3.77 0.87 -1.11
N LEU A 53 2.64 0.60 -0.50
CA LEU A 53 2.38 -0.61 0.27
C LEU A 53 1.17 -1.32 -0.31
N TRP A 54 1.38 -2.52 -0.86
CA TRP A 54 0.30 -3.38 -1.32
C TRP A 54 -0.18 -4.28 -0.21
N TYR A 55 -1.49 -4.59 -0.18
CA TYR A 55 -2.09 -5.54 0.74
C TYR A 55 -3.33 -6.23 0.15
N PRO A 56 -3.57 -7.50 0.53
CA PRO A 56 -4.79 -8.20 0.14
C PRO A 56 -5.97 -7.77 1.01
N LEU A 57 -7.16 -7.72 0.43
CA LEU A 57 -8.40 -7.62 1.17
C LEU A 57 -8.91 -9.03 1.45
N LEU A 58 -8.86 -9.42 2.72
CA LEU A 58 -9.27 -10.73 3.21
C LEU A 58 -10.47 -10.61 4.17
N PRO A 59 -11.34 -11.65 4.25
CA PRO A 59 -12.52 -11.62 5.10
C PRO A 59 -12.26 -11.39 6.58
N ASP A 60 -11.05 -11.68 7.06
CA ASP A 60 -10.66 -11.46 8.45
C ASP A 60 -10.38 -9.98 8.81
N GLY A 61 -10.38 -9.09 7.79
CA GLY A 61 -10.23 -7.64 7.99
C GLY A 61 -8.86 -7.18 8.47
N ARG A 62 -7.83 -8.01 8.40
CA ARG A 62 -6.48 -7.69 8.93
C ARG A 62 -5.80 -6.53 8.24
N HIS A 63 -6.24 -6.16 7.04
CA HIS A 63 -5.75 -4.94 6.39
C HIS A 63 -5.96 -3.67 7.23
N ASP A 64 -6.90 -3.68 8.19
CA ASP A 64 -7.08 -2.58 9.13
C ASP A 64 -5.91 -2.48 10.15
N GLU A 65 -5.25 -3.60 10.47
CA GLU A 65 -4.03 -3.60 11.30
C GLU A 65 -2.86 -2.90 10.60
N LEU A 66 -2.88 -2.86 9.27
CA LEU A 66 -1.92 -2.14 8.44
C LEU A 66 -2.34 -0.69 8.23
N ALA A 67 -3.57 -0.46 7.85
CA ALA A 67 -4.07 0.86 7.51
C ALA A 67 -4.16 1.78 8.74
N GLY A 68 -4.66 1.27 9.87
CA GLY A 68 -4.89 2.06 11.07
C GLY A 68 -3.66 2.85 11.57
N PRO A 69 -2.49 2.24 11.75
CA PRO A 69 -1.29 2.96 12.16
C PRO A 69 -0.84 4.04 11.17
N ILE A 70 -0.99 3.80 9.87
CA ILE A 70 -0.62 4.77 8.83
C ILE A 70 -1.59 5.94 8.83
N GLU A 71 -2.89 5.67 8.88
CA GLU A 71 -3.93 6.71 8.92
C GLU A 71 -3.83 7.55 10.20
N ALA A 72 -3.47 6.95 11.33
CA ALA A 72 -3.26 7.67 12.59
C ALA A 72 -2.11 8.69 12.50
N VAL A 73 -1.04 8.38 11.79
CA VAL A 73 0.05 9.32 11.49
C VAL A 73 -0.38 10.36 10.46
N SER A 74 -1.31 9.99 9.56
CA SER A 74 -1.81 10.83 8.48
C SER A 74 -0.68 11.51 7.68
N PRO A 75 0.22 10.72 7.05
CA PRO A 75 1.35 11.29 6.32
C PRO A 75 0.87 12.17 5.16
N GLU A 76 1.64 13.20 4.86
CA GLU A 76 1.36 14.10 3.74
C GLU A 76 1.26 13.30 2.42
N GLY A 77 0.27 13.62 1.59
CA GLY A 77 0.05 12.95 0.32
C GLY A 77 -0.35 11.48 0.48
N LEU A 78 -1.03 11.11 1.58
CA LEU A 78 -1.53 9.76 1.76
C LEU A 78 -2.69 9.47 0.79
N ILE A 79 -2.56 8.37 0.03
CA ILE A 79 -3.66 7.78 -0.73
C ILE A 79 -3.88 6.36 -0.21
N ARG A 80 -5.13 6.02 0.10
CA ARG A 80 -5.60 4.64 0.29
C ARG A 80 -6.56 4.31 -0.84
N ASP A 81 -6.25 3.28 -1.61
CA ASP A 81 -7.03 2.85 -2.76
C ASP A 81 -7.32 1.35 -2.66
N GLU A 82 -8.60 0.97 -2.73
CA GLU A 82 -9.03 -0.43 -2.62
C GLU A 82 -9.91 -0.80 -3.80
N ALA A 83 -9.55 -1.89 -4.48
CA ALA A 83 -10.26 -2.43 -5.61
C ALA A 83 -10.87 -3.79 -5.25
N LEU A 84 -12.20 -3.91 -5.38
CA LEU A 84 -12.93 -5.14 -5.11
C LEU A 84 -13.06 -5.97 -6.37
N PHE A 85 -12.95 -7.29 -6.27
CA PHE A 85 -13.15 -8.19 -7.40
C PHE A 85 -14.62 -8.22 -7.80
N ALA A 86 -14.88 -8.27 -9.11
CA ALA A 86 -16.25 -8.35 -9.65
C ALA A 86 -16.95 -9.65 -9.25
N ASP A 87 -16.20 -10.74 -9.19
CA ASP A 87 -16.68 -12.07 -8.79
C ASP A 87 -15.69 -12.67 -7.77
N PRO A 88 -15.78 -12.24 -6.51
CA PRO A 88 -14.86 -12.71 -5.50
C PRO A 88 -15.13 -14.18 -5.15
N PRO A 89 -14.07 -14.97 -4.87
CA PRO A 89 -14.24 -16.33 -4.43
C PRO A 89 -14.96 -16.38 -3.07
N ALA A 90 -15.66 -17.47 -2.78
CA ALA A 90 -16.35 -17.67 -1.52
C ALA A 90 -15.40 -17.66 -0.30
N ARG A 91 -14.11 -17.91 -0.53
CA ARG A 91 -13.03 -17.86 0.47
C ARG A 91 -11.78 -17.28 -0.16
N GLY A 92 -11.00 -16.56 0.65
CA GLY A 92 -9.74 -15.97 0.23
C GLY A 92 -9.85 -14.49 -0.08
N MET A 93 -8.98 -14.00 -0.93
CA MET A 93 -8.87 -12.59 -1.28
C MET A 93 -10.09 -12.13 -2.09
N TYR A 94 -10.75 -11.06 -1.64
CA TYR A 94 -11.90 -10.47 -2.32
C TYR A 94 -11.59 -9.13 -2.98
N GLY A 95 -10.38 -8.64 -2.83
CA GLY A 95 -9.93 -7.38 -3.38
C GLY A 95 -8.46 -7.13 -3.09
N SER A 96 -7.98 -6.00 -3.53
CA SER A 96 -6.59 -5.55 -3.43
C SER A 96 -6.54 -4.11 -2.98
N GLY A 97 -5.61 -3.79 -2.09
CA GLY A 97 -5.43 -2.45 -1.56
C GLY A 97 -4.02 -1.91 -1.81
N LEU A 98 -3.94 -0.60 -1.94
CA LEU A 98 -2.70 0.16 -1.99
C LEU A 98 -2.77 1.31 -0.99
N MET A 99 -1.71 1.49 -0.21
CA MET A 99 -1.44 2.74 0.49
C MET A 99 -0.20 3.39 -0.11
N ILE A 100 -0.31 4.66 -0.45
CA ILE A 100 0.78 5.45 -1.03
C ILE A 100 1.05 6.62 -0.10
N LEU A 101 2.24 6.65 0.48
CA LEU A 101 2.72 7.73 1.31
C LEU A 101 3.57 8.67 0.46
N ASN A 102 3.37 9.97 0.58
CA ASN A 102 3.98 10.98 -0.26
C ASN A 102 3.66 10.75 -1.75
N ALA A 103 2.38 10.52 -2.06
CA ALA A 103 1.93 10.29 -3.42
C ALA A 103 2.32 11.47 -4.32
N PRO A 104 2.91 11.20 -5.51
CA PRO A 104 3.29 12.27 -6.43
C PRO A 104 2.05 12.93 -7.05
N TYR A 105 2.26 14.14 -7.57
CA TYR A 105 1.23 14.82 -8.35
C TYR A 105 0.73 13.94 -9.50
N GLY A 106 -0.58 13.85 -9.68
CA GLY A 106 -1.19 13.02 -10.71
C GLY A 106 -1.38 11.54 -10.31
N ALA A 107 -1.00 11.12 -9.10
CA ALA A 107 -1.15 9.73 -8.67
C ALA A 107 -2.62 9.30 -8.56
N ALA A 108 -3.51 10.18 -8.10
CA ALA A 108 -4.94 9.88 -8.01
C ALA A 108 -5.55 9.65 -9.39
N GLU A 109 -5.25 10.51 -10.34
CA GLU A 109 -5.70 10.41 -11.73
C GLU A 109 -5.15 9.14 -12.40
N ALA A 110 -3.88 8.80 -12.17
CA ALA A 110 -3.28 7.58 -12.69
C ALA A 110 -3.94 6.31 -12.12
N LEU A 111 -4.34 6.33 -10.85
CA LEU A 111 -5.11 5.24 -10.25
C LEU A 111 -6.51 5.12 -10.86
N GLU A 112 -7.19 6.22 -11.13
CA GLU A 112 -8.48 6.21 -11.83
C GLU A 112 -8.36 5.62 -13.23
N GLU A 113 -7.34 5.99 -13.97
CA GLU A 113 -7.05 5.45 -15.30
C GLU A 113 -6.76 3.95 -15.26
N ALA A 114 -5.93 3.51 -14.31
CA ALA A 114 -5.65 2.09 -14.10
C ALA A 114 -6.92 1.31 -13.74
N ARG A 115 -7.79 1.86 -12.91
CA ARG A 115 -9.08 1.27 -12.58
C ARG A 115 -9.98 1.11 -13.81
N ALA A 116 -10.07 2.13 -14.65
CA ALA A 116 -10.85 2.08 -15.89
C ALA A 116 -10.37 0.96 -16.81
N ILE A 117 -9.06 0.76 -16.93
CA ILE A 117 -8.46 -0.33 -17.71
C ILE A 117 -8.80 -1.70 -17.11
N CYS A 118 -8.80 -1.81 -15.78
CA CYS A 118 -9.05 -3.05 -15.05
C CYS A 118 -10.55 -3.29 -14.74
N ALA A 119 -11.43 -2.39 -15.11
CA ALA A 119 -12.85 -2.45 -14.76
C ALA A 119 -13.56 -3.80 -15.05
N PRO A 120 -13.22 -4.57 -16.09
CA PRO A 120 -13.82 -5.89 -16.29
C PRO A 120 -13.51 -6.89 -15.17
N VAL A 121 -12.45 -6.67 -14.39
CA VAL A 121 -12.01 -7.55 -13.30
C VAL A 121 -12.53 -7.06 -11.94
N PHE A 122 -12.75 -5.75 -11.78
CA PHE A 122 -13.17 -5.13 -10.53
C PHE A 122 -14.59 -4.59 -10.62
N SER A 123 -15.43 -4.88 -9.61
CA SER A 123 -16.81 -4.40 -9.54
C SER A 123 -16.95 -2.99 -8.98
N GLU A 124 -16.16 -2.68 -7.97
CA GLU A 124 -16.14 -1.39 -7.29
C GLU A 124 -14.73 -1.02 -6.89
N THR A 125 -14.46 0.26 -6.95
CA THR A 125 -13.23 0.84 -6.43
C THR A 125 -13.59 1.82 -5.34
N ARG A 126 -13.03 1.64 -4.16
CA ARG A 126 -13.13 2.63 -3.07
C ARG A 126 -11.86 3.46 -3.03
N ALA A 127 -12.00 4.77 -3.32
CA ALA A 127 -11.06 5.73 -2.78
C ALA A 127 -11.45 5.92 -1.32
N VAL A 128 -10.61 5.45 -0.41
CA VAL A 128 -10.79 5.71 1.02
C VAL A 128 -9.91 6.91 1.35
N ALA A 129 -10.57 8.02 1.55
CA ALA A 129 -9.89 9.24 1.96
C ALA A 129 -9.41 9.13 3.41
#